data_a54dfb6813d3611b29150ff34cddb91b
#
_entry.id   a54dfb6813d3611b29150ff34cddb91b
#
_cell.length_a   1.000
_cell.length_b   1.000
_cell.length_c   1.000
_cell.angle_alpha   90.00
_cell.angle_beta   90.00
_cell.angle_gamma   90.00
#
_symmetry.space_group_name_H-M   'P 1'
#
loop_
_entity.id
_entity.type
_entity.pdbx_description
1 polymer ?
#
loop_
_entity_poly.entity_id
_entity_poly.type
_entity_poly.pdbx_seq_one_letter_code
_entity_poly.pdbx_strand_id
1 'polypeptide(L)'
;MWHFENPIRHEIPETQWPDSAQAESSLLFSPIRIGSTELTSRTWVPAMVPWRATEDGFVTQKNLDWYERFAEGRPGAIVVEATGVRDIASGPLLRIGHDRYIPGLQKLVEVVRRASGGQTRLFIQIIDFLAVRRRPEPEKYFSRFLQIQDRHFRALAAATGEERWLDAAETELRAYLKGATPELLQQVLTERELESLIYGYRERVTDFELEHIKELPEVLPPIFANAARRAKEAGFDGVELHYAHAYTMASFLSALNSRMDGYGGSLENRVRLPLEVYNSVRSSVGRDFTVGVRFLSDEVIEGGSRIDDAVYFAVQFAKVGFNFLSVSKGGKFEDAQPPKVGQAVYPYTGKSGYECMPTVRSDAQGPFGRNVPMVSRIRAEVRRAGCETPIVAAGGITTFEQAESILQTGDADIVAFARQALADPDWFAKVRSGLGAEVRRCTYTNYCEALDQAHKEVTCKLWDRQKLDQVNIAKSADGSRRLLPPKWENTEG
;
A
#
# COMPACT_ATOMS: atom_id res chain seq x y z
N MET A 1 16.97 -7.04 12.06
CA MET A 1 15.53 -7.36 11.85
C MET A 1 14.81 -6.97 13.12
N TRP A 2 13.73 -6.21 13.03
CA TRP A 2 12.96 -5.82 14.20
C TRP A 2 12.15 -7.03 14.73
N HIS A 3 12.32 -7.39 16.01
CA HIS A 3 11.54 -8.40 16.72
C HIS A 3 11.09 -7.81 18.04
N PHE A 4 9.84 -8.02 18.39
CA PHE A 4 9.37 -7.69 19.73
C PHE A 4 9.35 -8.96 20.59
N GLU A 5 10.08 -8.91 21.68
CA GLU A 5 10.19 -10.05 22.61
C GLU A 5 8.89 -10.29 23.38
N ASN A 6 8.22 -9.20 23.76
CA ASN A 6 7.00 -9.23 24.56
C ASN A 6 5.88 -8.46 23.83
N PRO A 7 5.08 -9.10 22.97
CA PRO A 7 4.01 -8.43 22.24
C PRO A 7 2.91 -7.94 23.20
N ILE A 8 2.59 -6.64 23.13
CA ILE A 8 1.52 -6.02 23.91
C ILE A 8 0.18 -6.30 23.23
N ARG A 9 -0.79 -6.78 24.01
CA ARG A 9 -2.20 -6.83 23.61
C ARG A 9 -2.90 -5.60 24.13
N HIS A 10 -3.35 -4.76 23.24
CA HIS A 10 -4.12 -3.58 23.58
C HIS A 10 -5.61 -3.94 23.65
N GLU A 11 -6.26 -3.53 24.72
CA GLU A 11 -7.72 -3.58 24.83
C GLU A 11 -8.33 -2.56 23.86
N ILE A 12 -9.45 -2.92 23.26
CA ILE A 12 -10.18 -2.01 22.38
C ILE A 12 -10.92 -1.01 23.28
N PRO A 13 -10.63 0.31 23.18
CA PRO A 13 -11.27 1.30 24.03
C PRO A 13 -12.79 1.23 23.92
N GLU A 14 -13.48 1.41 25.02
CA GLU A 14 -14.92 1.67 25.00
C GLU A 14 -15.21 2.92 24.16
N THR A 15 -16.37 2.99 23.56
CA THR A 15 -16.80 4.13 22.76
C THR A 15 -18.31 4.33 22.91
N GLN A 16 -18.74 5.56 22.83
CA GLN A 16 -20.13 5.90 22.67
C GLN A 16 -20.47 5.99 21.19
N TRP A 17 -21.63 5.50 20.85
CA TRP A 17 -22.15 5.59 19.47
C TRP A 17 -23.21 6.67 19.40
N PRO A 18 -23.26 7.43 18.30
CA PRO A 18 -24.30 8.45 18.10
C PRO A 18 -25.64 7.78 17.85
N ASP A 19 -26.72 8.47 18.22
CA ASP A 19 -28.01 8.19 17.62
C ASP A 19 -28.05 8.71 16.15
N SER A 20 -29.14 8.44 15.43
CA SER A 20 -29.25 8.83 14.02
C SER A 20 -29.22 10.34 13.81
N ALA A 21 -29.84 11.12 14.72
CA ALA A 21 -29.84 12.58 14.62
C ALA A 21 -28.45 13.19 14.87
N GLN A 22 -27.73 12.66 15.85
CA GLN A 22 -26.34 13.03 16.11
C GLN A 22 -25.42 12.67 14.94
N ALA A 23 -25.60 11.48 14.35
CA ALA A 23 -24.84 11.06 13.18
C ALA A 23 -25.12 11.97 11.98
N GLU A 24 -26.38 12.27 11.69
CA GLU A 24 -26.79 13.11 10.57
C GLU A 24 -26.23 14.54 10.69
N SER A 25 -26.17 15.10 11.89
CA SER A 25 -25.64 16.45 12.16
C SER A 25 -24.11 16.52 12.27
N SER A 26 -23.41 15.38 12.23
CA SER A 26 -21.95 15.30 12.40
C SER A 26 -21.14 15.80 11.19
N LEU A 27 -19.90 16.24 11.44
CA LEU A 27 -18.96 16.52 10.36
C LEU A 27 -18.65 15.28 9.55
N LEU A 28 -18.54 14.11 10.18
CA LEU A 28 -18.20 12.85 9.53
C LEU A 28 -19.17 12.49 8.40
N PHE A 29 -20.45 12.71 8.62
CA PHE A 29 -21.50 12.44 7.63
C PHE A 29 -21.91 13.67 6.82
N SER A 30 -21.21 14.80 6.94
CA SER A 30 -21.41 15.97 6.09
C SER A 30 -20.67 15.84 4.75
N PRO A 31 -21.19 16.47 3.67
CA PRO A 31 -20.53 16.42 2.38
C PRO A 31 -19.19 17.18 2.39
N ILE A 32 -18.31 16.83 1.45
CA ILE A 32 -17.06 17.56 1.17
C ILE A 32 -16.74 17.51 -0.31
N ARG A 33 -16.18 18.59 -0.85
CA ARG A 33 -15.70 18.65 -2.23
C ARG A 33 -14.20 18.39 -2.32
N ILE A 34 -13.79 17.51 -3.25
CA ILE A 34 -12.40 17.23 -3.61
C ILE A 34 -12.23 17.45 -5.11
N GLY A 35 -11.60 18.53 -5.49
CA GLY A 35 -11.56 18.96 -6.91
C GLY A 35 -12.95 19.18 -7.46
N SER A 36 -13.27 18.49 -8.56
CA SER A 36 -14.61 18.51 -9.18
C SER A 36 -15.61 17.53 -8.57
N THR A 37 -15.13 16.60 -7.73
CA THR A 37 -15.93 15.52 -7.15
C THR A 37 -16.49 15.93 -5.79
N GLU A 38 -17.80 15.69 -5.55
CA GLU A 38 -18.43 15.85 -4.26
C GLU A 38 -18.64 14.50 -3.63
N LEU A 39 -18.19 14.34 -2.37
CA LEU A 39 -18.45 13.19 -1.52
C LEU A 39 -19.67 13.48 -0.65
N THR A 40 -20.51 12.48 -0.46
CA THR A 40 -21.71 12.57 0.40
C THR A 40 -21.40 12.57 1.90
N SER A 41 -20.19 12.15 2.26
CA SER A 41 -19.67 12.16 3.63
C SER A 41 -18.15 12.21 3.62
N ARG A 42 -17.55 12.50 4.78
CA ARG A 42 -16.08 12.54 4.96
C ARG A 42 -15.50 11.18 5.33
N THR A 43 -16.20 10.10 4.97
CA THR A 43 -15.77 8.73 5.21
C THR A 43 -15.09 8.15 3.98
N TRP A 44 -14.04 7.36 4.20
CA TRP A 44 -13.18 6.87 3.14
C TRP A 44 -12.76 5.41 3.39
N VAL A 45 -12.94 4.54 2.41
CA VAL A 45 -12.34 3.20 2.41
C VAL A 45 -11.06 3.28 1.55
N PRO A 46 -9.88 3.23 2.15
CA PRO A 46 -8.62 3.35 1.40
C PRO A 46 -8.31 2.08 0.63
N ALA A 47 -7.42 2.18 -0.35
CA ALA A 47 -6.95 1.05 -1.13
C ALA A 47 -6.41 -0.08 -0.23
N MET A 48 -6.92 -1.28 -0.43
CA MET A 48 -6.50 -2.52 0.24
C MET A 48 -6.42 -3.62 -0.83
N VAL A 49 -5.30 -4.32 -0.90
CA VAL A 49 -5.11 -5.42 -1.86
C VAL A 49 -5.79 -6.68 -1.35
N PRO A 50 -6.82 -7.21 -2.03
CA PRO A 50 -7.54 -8.41 -1.60
C PRO A 50 -7.00 -9.71 -2.20
N TRP A 51 -6.05 -9.66 -3.13
CA TRP A 51 -5.52 -10.82 -3.88
C TRP A 51 -6.59 -11.62 -4.62
N ARG A 52 -7.41 -10.96 -5.42
CA ARG A 52 -8.59 -11.56 -6.07
C ARG A 52 -8.62 -11.41 -7.59
N ALA A 53 -7.67 -10.68 -8.18
CA ALA A 53 -7.52 -10.57 -9.63
C ALA A 53 -7.01 -11.90 -10.23
N THR A 54 -6.99 -11.97 -11.56
CA THR A 54 -6.23 -13.04 -12.22
C THR A 54 -4.72 -12.78 -12.10
N GLU A 55 -3.90 -13.79 -12.33
CA GLU A 55 -2.43 -13.65 -12.32
C GLU A 55 -1.91 -12.64 -13.36
N ASP A 56 -2.65 -12.43 -14.44
CA ASP A 56 -2.38 -11.46 -15.49
C ASP A 56 -3.15 -10.13 -15.33
N GLY A 57 -3.80 -9.92 -14.19
CA GLY A 57 -4.30 -8.62 -13.73
C GLY A 57 -5.72 -8.25 -14.16
N PHE A 58 -6.53 -9.19 -14.64
CA PHE A 58 -7.93 -8.93 -14.96
C PHE A 58 -8.83 -8.96 -13.73
N VAL A 59 -9.90 -8.16 -13.79
CA VAL A 59 -10.98 -8.17 -12.81
C VAL A 59 -11.71 -9.53 -12.84
N THR A 60 -11.89 -10.13 -11.66
CA THR A 60 -12.67 -11.38 -11.48
C THR A 60 -14.01 -11.09 -10.82
N GLN A 61 -14.91 -12.09 -10.79
CA GLN A 61 -16.14 -11.98 -10.01
C GLN A 61 -15.85 -11.73 -8.52
N LYS A 62 -14.76 -12.30 -7.98
CA LYS A 62 -14.35 -12.07 -6.58
C LYS A 62 -13.95 -10.62 -6.30
N ASN A 63 -13.37 -9.89 -7.27
CA ASN A 63 -13.14 -8.45 -7.14
C ASN A 63 -14.48 -7.70 -7.15
N LEU A 64 -15.38 -8.01 -8.07
CA LEU A 64 -16.69 -7.35 -8.16
C LEU A 64 -17.45 -7.50 -6.84
N ASP A 65 -17.57 -8.72 -6.32
CA ASP A 65 -18.25 -9.04 -5.06
C ASP A 65 -17.60 -8.29 -3.86
N TRP A 66 -16.27 -8.16 -3.85
CA TRP A 66 -15.53 -7.45 -2.81
C TRP A 66 -15.90 -5.96 -2.77
N TYR A 67 -15.87 -5.29 -3.92
CA TYR A 67 -16.18 -3.87 -3.98
C TYR A 67 -17.69 -3.59 -3.87
N GLU A 68 -18.55 -4.47 -4.36
CA GLU A 68 -20.00 -4.43 -4.13
C GLU A 68 -20.29 -4.43 -2.64
N ARG A 69 -19.65 -5.33 -1.89
CA ARG A 69 -19.87 -5.47 -0.45
C ARG A 69 -19.48 -4.24 0.36
N PHE A 70 -18.39 -3.55 0.01
CA PHE A 70 -18.04 -2.28 0.63
C PHE A 70 -18.99 -1.15 0.22
N ALA A 71 -19.45 -1.14 -1.01
CA ALA A 71 -20.34 -0.12 -1.55
C ALA A 71 -21.76 -0.19 -0.91
N GLU A 72 -22.23 -1.37 -0.52
CA GLU A 72 -23.48 -1.55 0.24
C GLU A 72 -23.49 -0.76 1.56
N GLY A 73 -22.34 -0.60 2.21
CA GLY A 73 -22.16 0.22 3.42
C GLY A 73 -22.24 1.74 3.21
N ARG A 74 -22.23 2.20 1.96
CA ARG A 74 -22.32 3.61 1.55
C ARG A 74 -21.32 4.56 2.20
N PRO A 75 -19.99 4.26 2.18
CA PRO A 75 -19.00 5.26 2.51
C PRO A 75 -19.01 6.41 1.51
N GLY A 76 -18.47 7.58 1.88
CA GLY A 76 -18.32 8.71 0.94
C GLY A 76 -17.46 8.36 -0.26
N ALA A 77 -16.39 7.60 -0.04
CA ALA A 77 -15.52 7.13 -1.12
C ALA A 77 -14.93 5.74 -0.85
N ILE A 78 -14.62 5.03 -1.94
CA ILE A 78 -13.80 3.81 -1.96
C ILE A 78 -12.65 4.04 -2.93
N VAL A 79 -11.44 3.62 -2.54
CA VAL A 79 -10.29 3.53 -3.44
C VAL A 79 -10.04 2.07 -3.78
N VAL A 80 -10.09 1.75 -5.06
CA VAL A 80 -9.75 0.41 -5.56
C VAL A 80 -8.27 0.14 -5.31
N GLU A 81 -7.95 -1.09 -5.00
CA GLU A 81 -6.62 -1.61 -4.68
C GLU A 81 -5.51 -1.08 -5.59
N ALA A 82 -4.27 -1.17 -5.12
CA ALA A 82 -3.08 -0.87 -5.91
C ALA A 82 -3.12 -1.62 -7.25
N THR A 83 -3.24 -0.87 -8.35
CA THR A 83 -3.45 -1.37 -9.71
C THR A 83 -2.24 -1.04 -10.57
N GLY A 84 -1.54 -2.06 -11.06
CA GLY A 84 -0.26 -1.92 -11.76
C GLY A 84 -0.36 -1.16 -13.08
N VAL A 85 0.47 -0.11 -13.24
CA VAL A 85 0.54 0.68 -14.48
C VAL A 85 1.39 0.00 -15.57
N ARG A 86 2.19 -0.99 -15.20
CA ARG A 86 2.99 -1.84 -16.11
C ARG A 86 2.64 -3.32 -15.92
N ASP A 87 2.90 -4.14 -16.94
CA ASP A 87 2.72 -5.59 -16.89
C ASP A 87 3.91 -6.30 -16.20
N ILE A 88 4.21 -5.88 -14.96
CA ILE A 88 5.21 -6.56 -14.13
C ILE A 88 4.52 -7.67 -13.32
N ALA A 89 5.14 -8.84 -13.29
CA ALA A 89 4.64 -9.97 -12.52
C ALA A 89 4.66 -9.63 -11.01
N SER A 90 3.48 -9.42 -10.44
CA SER A 90 3.29 -8.98 -9.04
C SER A 90 2.26 -9.83 -8.29
N GLY A 91 1.87 -11.00 -8.84
CA GLY A 91 0.79 -11.85 -8.33
C GLY A 91 -0.59 -11.39 -8.82
N PRO A 92 -1.68 -11.90 -8.22
CA PRO A 92 -3.06 -11.64 -8.63
C PRO A 92 -3.55 -10.24 -8.22
N LEU A 93 -2.85 -9.21 -8.72
CA LEU A 93 -3.15 -7.79 -8.57
C LEU A 93 -3.76 -7.24 -9.86
N LEU A 94 -4.69 -6.30 -9.73
CA LEU A 94 -5.26 -5.60 -10.89
C LEU A 94 -4.18 -4.85 -11.66
N ARG A 95 -4.38 -4.75 -12.98
CA ARG A 95 -3.55 -3.97 -13.88
C ARG A 95 -4.38 -3.00 -14.72
N ILE A 96 -3.74 -1.91 -15.15
CA ILE A 96 -4.32 -0.87 -15.99
C ILE A 96 -3.35 -0.41 -17.08
N GLY A 97 -2.25 -1.13 -17.27
CA GLY A 97 -1.21 -0.79 -18.25
C GLY A 97 -1.62 -0.90 -19.72
N HIS A 98 -2.76 -1.51 -20.04
CA HIS A 98 -3.25 -1.71 -21.40
C HIS A 98 -4.77 -1.54 -21.48
N ASP A 99 -5.29 -1.13 -22.65
CA ASP A 99 -6.74 -0.88 -22.86
C ASP A 99 -7.60 -2.15 -22.68
N ARG A 100 -7.02 -3.35 -22.82
CA ARG A 100 -7.69 -4.64 -22.58
C ARG A 100 -8.28 -4.79 -21.17
N TYR A 101 -7.78 -4.01 -20.19
CA TYR A 101 -8.28 -4.05 -18.81
C TYR A 101 -9.52 -3.18 -18.59
N ILE A 102 -9.80 -2.21 -19.48
CA ILE A 102 -10.91 -1.26 -19.35
C ILE A 102 -12.26 -1.95 -19.15
N PRO A 103 -12.66 -2.98 -19.94
CA PRO A 103 -13.98 -3.57 -19.78
C PRO A 103 -14.25 -4.20 -18.41
N GLY A 104 -13.24 -4.82 -17.79
CA GLY A 104 -13.35 -5.34 -16.43
C GLY A 104 -13.48 -4.25 -15.38
N LEU A 105 -12.71 -3.17 -15.54
CA LEU A 105 -12.76 -2.01 -14.67
C LEU A 105 -14.09 -1.25 -14.78
N GLN A 106 -14.68 -1.16 -15.98
CA GLN A 106 -16.03 -0.60 -16.18
C GLN A 106 -17.09 -1.37 -15.39
N LYS A 107 -17.06 -2.70 -15.44
CA LYS A 107 -17.97 -3.56 -14.65
C LYS A 107 -17.81 -3.30 -13.14
N LEU A 108 -16.58 -3.09 -12.67
CA LEU A 108 -16.33 -2.78 -11.26
C LEU A 108 -16.96 -1.44 -10.88
N VAL A 109 -16.82 -0.41 -11.72
CA VAL A 109 -17.45 0.91 -11.51
C VAL A 109 -19.00 0.77 -11.48
N GLU A 110 -19.58 0.02 -12.41
CA GLU A 110 -21.04 -0.22 -12.47
C GLU A 110 -21.58 -0.90 -11.22
N VAL A 111 -20.87 -1.94 -10.74
CA VAL A 111 -21.26 -2.68 -9.53
C VAL A 111 -21.26 -1.80 -8.31
N VAL A 112 -20.21 -0.98 -8.11
CA VAL A 112 -20.10 -0.06 -6.98
C VAL A 112 -21.19 1.03 -7.03
N ARG A 113 -21.44 1.62 -8.20
CA ARG A 113 -22.50 2.63 -8.38
C ARG A 113 -23.88 2.06 -8.07
N ARG A 114 -24.18 0.86 -8.57
CA ARG A 114 -25.44 0.18 -8.30
C ARG A 114 -25.61 -0.13 -6.82
N ALA A 115 -24.61 -0.75 -6.19
CA ALA A 115 -24.68 -1.20 -4.80
C ALA A 115 -24.80 -0.05 -3.81
N SER A 116 -24.16 1.08 -4.07
CA SER A 116 -24.23 2.28 -3.23
C SER A 116 -25.43 3.19 -3.54
N GLY A 117 -26.22 2.90 -4.58
CA GLY A 117 -27.23 3.83 -5.10
C GLY A 117 -26.64 5.15 -5.60
N GLY A 118 -25.40 5.13 -6.08
CA GLY A 118 -24.67 6.31 -6.58
C GLY A 118 -24.10 7.22 -5.48
N GLN A 119 -24.22 6.86 -4.22
CA GLN A 119 -23.77 7.69 -3.08
C GLN A 119 -22.26 7.62 -2.85
N THR A 120 -21.60 6.50 -3.19
CA THR A 120 -20.16 6.29 -3.00
C THR A 120 -19.38 6.69 -4.26
N ARG A 121 -18.38 7.54 -4.10
CA ARG A 121 -17.43 7.85 -5.16
C ARG A 121 -16.35 6.78 -5.24
N LEU A 122 -15.91 6.46 -6.46
CA LEU A 122 -14.96 5.40 -6.70
C LEU A 122 -13.69 5.93 -7.33
N PHE A 123 -12.59 5.81 -6.60
CA PHE A 123 -11.24 6.10 -7.08
C PHE A 123 -10.50 4.79 -7.34
N ILE A 124 -9.43 4.85 -8.13
CA ILE A 124 -8.51 3.71 -8.32
C ILE A 124 -7.09 4.14 -7.98
N GLN A 125 -6.40 3.35 -7.16
CA GLN A 125 -5.01 3.61 -6.84
C GLN A 125 -4.12 3.02 -7.94
N ILE A 126 -3.33 3.84 -8.60
CA ILE A 126 -2.41 3.43 -9.67
C ILE A 126 -0.97 3.44 -9.17
N ILE A 127 -0.25 2.34 -9.43
CA ILE A 127 1.06 2.06 -8.84
C ILE A 127 2.04 1.50 -9.86
N ASP A 128 3.31 1.85 -9.69
CA ASP A 128 4.42 1.22 -10.37
C ASP A 128 5.20 0.28 -9.46
N PHE A 129 5.60 -0.85 -9.99
CA PHE A 129 6.42 -1.87 -9.33
C PHE A 129 7.76 -2.00 -10.02
N LEU A 130 8.83 -2.17 -9.24
CA LEU A 130 10.10 -2.70 -9.69
C LEU A 130 10.11 -4.23 -9.60
N ALA A 131 10.98 -4.88 -10.35
CA ALA A 131 11.05 -6.32 -10.38
C ALA A 131 11.53 -6.89 -9.04
N VAL A 132 10.84 -7.95 -8.61
CA VAL A 132 11.24 -8.78 -7.47
C VAL A 132 11.32 -10.23 -7.90
N ARG A 133 12.22 -11.00 -7.30
CA ARG A 133 12.33 -12.45 -7.54
C ARG A 133 12.21 -13.19 -6.22
N ARG A 134 11.65 -14.37 -6.29
CA ARG A 134 11.49 -15.25 -5.13
C ARG A 134 12.85 -15.60 -4.53
N ARG A 135 12.90 -15.73 -3.19
CA ARG A 135 14.08 -16.24 -2.50
C ARG A 135 14.44 -17.62 -3.05
N PRO A 136 15.64 -17.80 -3.59
CA PRO A 136 16.04 -19.06 -4.20
C PRO A 136 16.45 -20.08 -3.14
N GLU A 137 16.42 -21.35 -3.51
CA GLU A 137 17.21 -22.37 -2.83
C GLU A 137 18.70 -22.02 -2.96
N PRO A 138 19.52 -22.11 -1.91
CA PRO A 138 20.95 -21.77 -1.97
C PRO A 138 21.69 -22.50 -3.11
N GLU A 139 21.36 -23.77 -3.33
CA GLU A 139 21.94 -24.54 -4.42
C GLU A 139 21.65 -23.95 -5.79
N LYS A 140 20.40 -23.51 -6.03
CA LYS A 140 20.01 -22.84 -7.28
C LYS A 140 20.65 -21.45 -7.40
N TYR A 141 20.81 -20.75 -6.26
CA TYR A 141 21.45 -19.45 -6.27
C TYR A 141 22.89 -19.54 -6.80
N PHE A 142 23.71 -20.38 -6.20
CA PHE A 142 25.11 -20.52 -6.59
C PHE A 142 25.29 -21.18 -7.97
N SER A 143 24.41 -22.09 -8.37
CA SER A 143 24.53 -22.77 -9.66
C SER A 143 24.02 -21.96 -10.85
N ARG A 144 23.05 -21.03 -10.66
CA ARG A 144 22.33 -20.40 -11.77
C ARG A 144 22.16 -18.88 -11.67
N PHE A 145 22.00 -18.35 -10.45
CA PHE A 145 21.58 -16.96 -10.29
C PHE A 145 22.73 -16.00 -9.96
N LEU A 146 23.72 -16.45 -9.22
CA LEU A 146 24.93 -15.68 -8.97
C LEU A 146 25.74 -15.54 -10.26
N GLN A 147 25.94 -14.32 -10.71
CA GLN A 147 26.84 -14.05 -11.85
C GLN A 147 28.25 -13.96 -11.33
N ILE A 148 29.08 -14.96 -11.65
CA ILE A 148 30.48 -14.98 -11.24
C ILE A 148 31.25 -13.92 -12.04
N GLN A 149 32.11 -13.21 -11.33
CA GLN A 149 33.02 -12.16 -11.84
C GLN A 149 34.39 -12.35 -11.19
N ASP A 150 35.45 -11.79 -11.78
CA ASP A 150 36.83 -11.84 -11.27
C ASP A 150 36.96 -11.44 -9.79
N ARG A 151 36.10 -10.53 -9.33
CA ARG A 151 36.10 -10.09 -7.93
C ARG A 151 35.79 -11.22 -6.95
N HIS A 152 34.99 -12.23 -7.34
CA HIS A 152 34.66 -13.35 -6.46
C HIS A 152 35.87 -14.24 -6.23
N PHE A 153 36.66 -14.48 -7.27
CA PHE A 153 37.93 -15.24 -7.19
C PHE A 153 38.91 -14.53 -6.27
N ARG A 154 39.10 -13.21 -6.49
CA ARG A 154 39.99 -12.39 -5.67
C ARG A 154 39.54 -12.31 -4.22
N ALA A 155 38.25 -12.10 -3.98
CA ALA A 155 37.71 -12.04 -2.63
C ALA A 155 37.85 -13.38 -1.91
N LEU A 156 37.62 -14.51 -2.60
CA LEU A 156 37.78 -15.83 -2.02
C LEU A 156 39.27 -16.14 -1.72
N ALA A 157 40.18 -15.81 -2.62
CA ALA A 157 41.63 -15.94 -2.40
C ALA A 157 42.07 -15.15 -1.15
N ALA A 158 41.60 -13.90 -1.03
CA ALA A 158 41.94 -13.06 0.11
C ALA A 158 41.33 -13.59 1.42
N ALA A 159 40.09 -14.06 1.39
CA ALA A 159 39.37 -14.54 2.58
C ALA A 159 39.89 -15.88 3.10
N THR A 160 40.41 -16.74 2.20
CA THR A 160 40.96 -18.06 2.56
C THR A 160 42.48 -18.08 2.70
N GLY A 161 43.17 -17.06 2.19
CA GLY A 161 44.62 -17.04 2.08
C GLY A 161 45.20 -17.99 0.99
N GLU A 162 44.35 -18.49 0.08
CA GLU A 162 44.71 -19.49 -0.93
C GLU A 162 44.73 -18.85 -2.34
N GLU A 163 45.93 -18.57 -2.89
CA GLU A 163 46.08 -17.95 -4.21
C GLU A 163 45.55 -18.83 -5.37
N ARG A 164 45.39 -20.14 -5.16
CA ARG A 164 44.85 -21.05 -6.17
C ARG A 164 43.48 -20.62 -6.71
N TRP A 165 42.73 -19.85 -5.95
CA TRP A 165 41.41 -19.36 -6.35
C TRP A 165 41.47 -18.36 -7.51
N LEU A 166 42.61 -17.67 -7.71
CA LEU A 166 42.79 -16.73 -8.81
C LEU A 166 42.74 -17.38 -10.20
N ASP A 167 43.16 -18.65 -10.28
CA ASP A 167 43.18 -19.44 -11.49
C ASP A 167 42.18 -20.60 -11.50
N ALA A 168 41.29 -20.66 -10.49
CA ALA A 168 40.32 -21.74 -10.38
C ALA A 168 39.22 -21.64 -11.45
N ALA A 169 38.66 -22.79 -11.81
CA ALA A 169 37.51 -22.82 -12.70
C ALA A 169 36.22 -22.27 -11.97
N GLU A 170 35.34 -21.60 -12.73
CA GLU A 170 34.08 -21.10 -12.22
C GLU A 170 33.23 -22.18 -11.50
N THR A 171 33.23 -23.39 -12.04
CA THR A 171 32.54 -24.54 -11.46
C THR A 171 33.07 -24.92 -10.08
N GLU A 172 34.35 -24.79 -9.86
CA GLU A 172 35.01 -25.06 -8.58
C GLU A 172 34.65 -23.98 -7.55
N LEU A 173 34.74 -22.70 -7.96
CA LEU A 173 34.29 -21.58 -7.13
C LEU A 173 32.85 -21.73 -6.70
N ARG A 174 31.93 -22.04 -7.63
CA ARG A 174 30.49 -22.25 -7.32
C ARG A 174 30.29 -23.40 -6.33
N ALA A 175 30.99 -24.51 -6.52
CA ALA A 175 30.91 -25.66 -5.62
C ALA A 175 31.40 -25.32 -4.20
N TYR A 176 32.46 -24.53 -4.11
CA TYR A 176 33.01 -24.10 -2.82
C TYR A 176 32.05 -23.13 -2.09
N LEU A 177 31.55 -22.08 -2.78
CA LEU A 177 30.62 -21.11 -2.20
C LEU A 177 29.32 -21.74 -1.73
N LYS A 178 28.85 -22.78 -2.37
CA LYS A 178 27.66 -23.55 -1.95
C LYS A 178 27.82 -24.15 -0.56
N GLY A 179 29.00 -24.55 -0.15
CA GLY A 179 29.33 -25.12 1.17
C GLY A 179 29.93 -24.10 2.15
N ALA A 180 30.07 -22.83 1.75
CA ALA A 180 30.76 -21.82 2.54
C ALA A 180 29.92 -21.37 3.76
N THR A 181 30.65 -20.97 4.82
CA THR A 181 29.99 -20.41 6.02
C THR A 181 29.41 -19.02 5.74
N PRO A 182 28.41 -18.57 6.50
CA PRO A 182 27.85 -17.21 6.37
C PRO A 182 28.92 -16.11 6.46
N GLU A 183 29.92 -16.27 7.32
CA GLU A 183 31.01 -15.31 7.53
C GLU A 183 31.90 -15.22 6.30
N LEU A 184 32.17 -16.34 5.65
CA LEU A 184 32.93 -16.35 4.40
C LEU A 184 32.14 -15.75 3.24
N LEU A 185 30.85 -16.07 3.16
CA LEU A 185 29.97 -15.47 2.15
C LEU A 185 29.87 -13.94 2.29
N GLN A 186 29.89 -13.40 3.50
CA GLN A 186 29.93 -11.95 3.74
C GLN A 186 31.21 -11.29 3.21
N GLN A 187 32.33 -12.00 3.15
CA GLN A 187 33.59 -11.50 2.62
C GLN A 187 33.68 -11.60 1.09
N VAL A 188 33.01 -12.56 0.49
CA VAL A 188 33.11 -12.85 -0.95
C VAL A 188 31.99 -12.21 -1.77
N LEU A 189 30.78 -12.18 -1.23
CA LEU A 189 29.60 -11.63 -1.91
C LEU A 189 29.43 -10.14 -1.60
N THR A 190 28.94 -9.38 -2.56
CA THR A 190 28.46 -8.02 -2.30
C THR A 190 27.22 -8.06 -1.42
N GLU A 191 26.90 -6.93 -0.78
CA GLU A 191 25.69 -6.77 0.02
C GLU A 191 24.43 -7.16 -0.80
N ARG A 192 24.35 -6.75 -2.07
CA ARG A 192 23.24 -7.07 -2.99
C ARG A 192 23.11 -8.55 -3.29
N GLU A 193 24.22 -9.23 -3.48
CA GLU A 193 24.23 -10.67 -3.72
C GLU A 193 23.85 -11.46 -2.47
N LEU A 194 24.34 -11.02 -1.32
CA LEU A 194 23.99 -11.61 -0.04
C LEU A 194 22.49 -11.41 0.28
N GLU A 195 21.97 -10.21 0.05
CA GLU A 195 20.52 -9.94 0.17
C GLU A 195 19.71 -10.84 -0.77
N SER A 196 20.16 -11.01 -2.02
CA SER A 196 19.46 -11.85 -3.01
C SER A 196 19.43 -13.32 -2.61
N LEU A 197 20.49 -13.82 -1.97
CA LEU A 197 20.55 -15.16 -1.41
C LEU A 197 19.61 -15.33 -0.21
N ILE A 198 19.60 -14.37 0.71
CA ILE A 198 18.93 -14.49 2.01
C ILE A 198 17.43 -14.13 1.92
N TYR A 199 17.08 -13.12 1.13
CA TYR A 199 15.73 -12.57 1.05
C TYR A 199 15.08 -12.73 -0.32
N GLY A 200 15.86 -12.88 -1.39
CA GLY A 200 15.41 -12.76 -2.76
C GLY A 200 15.80 -11.42 -3.39
N TYR A 201 15.83 -11.39 -4.72
CA TYR A 201 16.21 -10.21 -5.46
C TYR A 201 15.09 -9.18 -5.51
N ARG A 202 15.44 -7.92 -5.35
CA ARG A 202 14.57 -6.75 -5.64
C ARG A 202 15.37 -5.64 -6.30
N GLU A 203 14.78 -5.01 -7.29
CA GLU A 203 15.33 -3.80 -7.88
C GLU A 203 15.11 -2.59 -6.99
N ARG A 204 16.02 -1.64 -7.09
CA ARG A 204 15.97 -0.34 -6.40
C ARG A 204 16.08 0.79 -7.43
N VAL A 205 15.52 1.93 -7.16
CA VAL A 205 15.64 3.13 -8.03
C VAL A 205 17.10 3.60 -8.17
N THR A 206 18.02 3.09 -7.37
CA THR A 206 19.45 3.39 -7.37
C THR A 206 20.31 2.35 -8.09
N ASP A 207 19.74 1.33 -8.70
CA ASP A 207 20.47 0.28 -9.44
C ASP A 207 20.85 0.78 -10.85
N PHE A 208 21.78 1.74 -10.92
CA PHE A 208 22.19 2.42 -12.16
C PHE A 208 22.89 1.54 -13.19
N GLU A 209 23.32 0.36 -12.83
CA GLU A 209 23.81 -0.65 -13.74
C GLU A 209 22.71 -1.24 -14.64
N LEU A 210 21.45 -1.01 -14.28
CA LEU A 210 20.28 -1.44 -15.03
C LEU A 210 19.72 -0.27 -15.85
N GLU A 211 19.81 -0.36 -17.18
CA GLU A 211 19.38 0.73 -18.07
C GLU A 211 17.93 1.12 -17.85
N HIS A 212 17.02 0.15 -17.70
CA HIS A 212 15.60 0.40 -17.43
C HIS A 212 15.36 1.12 -16.09
N ILE A 213 16.29 1.09 -15.13
CA ILE A 213 16.21 1.87 -13.88
C ILE A 213 16.66 3.32 -14.10
N LYS A 214 17.67 3.55 -14.94
CA LYS A 214 18.07 4.91 -15.31
C LYS A 214 16.96 5.65 -16.03
N GLU A 215 16.27 4.97 -16.96
CA GLU A 215 15.19 5.52 -17.78
C GLU A 215 13.89 5.79 -17.03
N LEU A 216 13.74 5.35 -15.77
CA LEU A 216 12.49 5.53 -15.00
C LEU A 216 11.94 6.96 -15.04
N PRO A 217 12.75 8.04 -14.88
CA PRO A 217 12.24 9.41 -14.95
C PRO A 217 11.59 9.79 -16.28
N GLU A 218 12.04 9.20 -17.37
CA GLU A 218 11.52 9.46 -18.72
C GLU A 218 10.26 8.63 -19.00
N VAL A 219 10.24 7.37 -18.58
CA VAL A 219 9.17 6.42 -18.95
C VAL A 219 7.97 6.46 -18.02
N LEU A 220 8.14 6.79 -16.74
CA LEU A 220 7.03 6.76 -15.78
C LEU A 220 5.96 7.83 -16.01
N PRO A 221 6.27 9.11 -16.32
CA PRO A 221 5.25 10.12 -16.52
C PRO A 221 4.21 9.75 -17.59
N PRO A 222 4.57 9.33 -18.82
CA PRO A 222 3.59 8.94 -19.83
C PRO A 222 2.85 7.62 -19.46
N ILE A 223 3.49 6.70 -18.74
CA ILE A 223 2.85 5.43 -18.30
C ILE A 223 1.73 5.73 -17.30
N PHE A 224 1.98 6.56 -16.28
CA PHE A 224 0.95 6.98 -15.33
C PHE A 224 -0.16 7.80 -16.00
N ALA A 225 0.17 8.69 -16.94
CA ALA A 225 -0.80 9.46 -17.70
C ALA A 225 -1.75 8.56 -18.49
N ASN A 226 -1.22 7.54 -19.16
CA ASN A 226 -2.03 6.56 -19.90
C ASN A 226 -2.90 5.70 -18.97
N ALA A 227 -2.39 5.32 -17.78
CA ALA A 227 -3.17 4.60 -16.79
C ALA A 227 -4.35 5.46 -16.26
N ALA A 228 -4.10 6.73 -15.95
CA ALA A 228 -5.13 7.66 -15.51
C ALA A 228 -6.20 7.91 -16.62
N ARG A 229 -5.80 8.02 -17.90
CA ARG A 229 -6.73 8.08 -19.03
C ARG A 229 -7.65 6.86 -19.05
N ARG A 230 -7.10 5.66 -18.91
CA ARG A 230 -7.90 4.41 -18.87
C ARG A 230 -8.85 4.37 -17.67
N ALA A 231 -8.41 4.85 -16.51
CA ALA A 231 -9.29 4.97 -15.34
C ALA A 231 -10.48 5.93 -15.62
N LYS A 232 -10.23 7.08 -16.24
CA LYS A 232 -11.28 8.01 -16.65
C LYS A 232 -12.23 7.37 -17.67
N GLU A 233 -11.70 6.66 -18.65
CA GLU A 233 -12.45 5.94 -19.68
C GLU A 233 -13.28 4.78 -19.12
N ALA A 234 -12.76 4.09 -18.08
CA ALA A 234 -13.50 3.09 -17.32
C ALA A 234 -14.62 3.68 -16.45
N GLY A 235 -14.64 5.00 -16.25
CA GLY A 235 -15.70 5.71 -15.53
C GLY A 235 -15.44 5.94 -14.05
N PHE A 236 -14.22 5.79 -13.57
CA PHE A 236 -13.85 6.19 -12.21
C PHE A 236 -14.03 7.68 -11.98
N ASP A 237 -14.31 8.09 -10.74
CA ASP A 237 -14.41 9.50 -10.34
C ASP A 237 -13.03 10.18 -10.24
N GLY A 238 -11.96 9.39 -10.13
CA GLY A 238 -10.58 9.87 -10.09
C GLY A 238 -9.56 8.78 -9.88
N VAL A 239 -8.29 9.20 -9.77
CA VAL A 239 -7.15 8.33 -9.44
C VAL A 239 -6.44 8.80 -8.18
N GLU A 240 -5.89 7.85 -7.43
CA GLU A 240 -4.93 8.07 -6.36
C GLU A 240 -3.55 7.59 -6.82
N LEU A 241 -2.58 8.50 -6.97
CA LEU A 241 -1.21 8.15 -7.32
C LEU A 241 -0.51 7.55 -6.10
N HIS A 242 0.01 6.33 -6.23
CA HIS A 242 0.62 5.63 -5.12
C HIS A 242 2.10 5.99 -4.96
N TYR A 243 2.40 6.90 -4.03
CA TYR A 243 3.76 7.36 -3.69
C TYR A 243 4.15 6.93 -2.26
N ALA A 244 3.75 5.72 -1.86
CA ALA A 244 3.93 5.21 -0.50
C ALA A 244 4.52 3.79 -0.48
N HIS A 245 4.82 3.27 0.72
CA HIS A 245 5.11 1.87 1.03
C HIS A 245 6.28 1.26 0.25
N ALA A 246 7.34 2.07 0.01
CA ALA A 246 8.60 1.69 -0.65
C ALA A 246 8.49 1.15 -2.08
N TYR A 247 7.35 1.33 -2.72
CA TYR A 247 7.24 1.09 -4.15
C TYR A 247 7.97 2.18 -4.95
N THR A 248 8.00 2.07 -6.27
CA THR A 248 8.86 2.90 -7.13
C THR A 248 8.80 4.38 -6.79
N MET A 249 7.62 4.97 -6.76
CA MET A 249 7.47 6.42 -6.53
C MET A 249 7.83 6.83 -5.09
N ALA A 250 7.51 5.99 -4.09
CA ALA A 250 7.95 6.22 -2.71
C ALA A 250 9.46 6.15 -2.58
N SER A 251 10.12 5.27 -3.33
CA SER A 251 11.58 5.16 -3.34
C SER A 251 12.24 6.40 -3.92
N PHE A 252 11.62 7.10 -4.87
CA PHE A 252 12.11 8.41 -5.33
C PHE A 252 11.99 9.48 -4.25
N LEU A 253 10.93 9.46 -3.43
CA LEU A 253 10.75 10.40 -2.30
C LEU A 253 11.65 10.08 -1.09
N SER A 254 12.17 8.86 -0.98
CA SER A 254 12.94 8.39 0.16
C SER A 254 14.21 9.21 0.38
N ALA A 255 14.56 9.46 1.65
CA ALA A 255 15.86 10.04 2.01
C ALA A 255 17.04 9.10 1.67
N LEU A 256 16.78 7.82 1.47
CA LEU A 256 17.75 6.82 1.00
C LEU A 256 17.99 6.87 -0.51
N ASN A 257 17.26 7.70 -1.24
CA ASN A 257 17.44 7.86 -2.69
C ASN A 257 18.69 8.70 -2.98
N SER A 258 19.78 8.03 -3.30
CA SER A 258 21.08 8.62 -3.60
C SER A 258 21.35 8.86 -5.10
N ARG A 259 20.29 8.92 -5.93
CA ARG A 259 20.44 9.21 -7.37
C ARG A 259 21.16 10.54 -7.61
N MET A 260 22.11 10.56 -8.58
CA MET A 260 22.93 11.70 -8.93
C MET A 260 22.49 12.42 -10.22
N ASP A 261 21.39 11.95 -10.83
CA ASP A 261 20.84 12.43 -12.10
C ASP A 261 19.80 13.56 -11.95
N GLY A 262 19.73 14.17 -10.79
CA GLY A 262 18.76 15.23 -10.47
C GLY A 262 17.43 14.73 -9.94
N TYR A 263 17.28 13.43 -9.65
CA TYR A 263 16.07 12.81 -9.10
C TYR A 263 16.29 12.20 -7.70
N GLY A 264 17.40 12.53 -7.03
CA GLY A 264 17.72 12.05 -5.69
C GLY A 264 18.51 13.07 -4.88
N GLY A 265 18.81 12.73 -3.63
CA GLY A 265 19.53 13.58 -2.70
C GLY A 265 18.65 14.66 -2.06
N SER A 266 18.62 15.88 -2.59
CA SER A 266 17.86 16.99 -2.00
C SER A 266 16.33 16.78 -2.10
N LEU A 267 15.58 17.49 -1.25
CA LEU A 267 14.10 17.45 -1.26
C LEU A 267 13.52 17.83 -2.64
N GLU A 268 14.10 18.84 -3.27
CA GLU A 268 13.70 19.34 -4.58
C GLU A 268 13.88 18.27 -5.67
N ASN A 269 14.99 17.54 -5.60
CA ASN A 269 15.27 16.48 -6.56
C ASN A 269 14.38 15.26 -6.33
N ARG A 270 14.19 14.86 -5.07
CA ARG A 270 13.36 13.71 -4.71
C ARG A 270 11.88 13.90 -5.07
N VAL A 271 11.35 15.12 -4.99
CA VAL A 271 9.96 15.41 -5.36
C VAL A 271 9.76 15.65 -6.87
N ARG A 272 10.84 15.82 -7.64
CA ARG A 272 10.79 16.21 -9.05
C ARG A 272 9.97 15.21 -9.89
N LEU A 273 10.36 13.94 -9.89
CA LEU A 273 9.62 12.92 -10.65
C LEU A 273 8.16 12.78 -10.22
N PRO A 274 7.80 12.72 -8.91
CA PRO A 274 6.42 12.81 -8.45
C PRO A 274 5.60 13.97 -9.06
N LEU A 275 6.20 15.16 -9.17
CA LEU A 275 5.54 16.32 -9.77
C LEU A 275 5.43 16.20 -11.30
N GLU A 276 6.44 15.68 -11.98
CA GLU A 276 6.42 15.42 -13.43
C GLU A 276 5.35 14.38 -13.79
N VAL A 277 5.23 13.32 -13.01
CA VAL A 277 4.15 12.31 -13.15
C VAL A 277 2.79 12.98 -12.98
N TYR A 278 2.60 13.79 -11.93
CA TYR A 278 1.35 14.52 -11.74
C TYR A 278 1.01 15.42 -12.93
N ASN A 279 1.97 16.19 -13.43
CA ASN A 279 1.76 17.09 -14.55
C ASN A 279 1.36 16.34 -15.84
N SER A 280 2.02 15.20 -16.10
CA SER A 280 1.68 14.33 -17.22
C SER A 280 0.28 13.73 -17.08
N VAL A 281 -0.08 13.23 -15.90
CA VAL A 281 -1.43 12.75 -15.58
C VAL A 281 -2.45 13.87 -15.78
N ARG A 282 -2.24 15.04 -15.19
CA ARG A 282 -3.15 16.19 -15.26
C ARG A 282 -3.38 16.64 -16.70
N SER A 283 -2.31 16.66 -17.51
CA SER A 283 -2.41 17.00 -18.94
C SER A 283 -3.26 15.99 -19.72
N SER A 284 -3.18 14.70 -19.35
CA SER A 284 -3.92 13.62 -20.02
C SER A 284 -5.40 13.58 -19.64
N VAL A 285 -5.75 13.83 -18.37
CA VAL A 285 -7.14 13.67 -17.89
C VAL A 285 -7.92 14.98 -17.78
N GLY A 286 -7.26 16.14 -17.89
CA GLY A 286 -7.89 17.46 -17.77
C GLY A 286 -8.19 17.84 -16.30
N ARG A 287 -8.81 19.02 -16.11
CA ARG A 287 -9.06 19.59 -14.77
C ARG A 287 -10.28 18.99 -14.06
N ASP A 288 -11.21 18.43 -14.80
CA ASP A 288 -12.49 17.91 -14.29
C ASP A 288 -12.39 16.46 -13.77
N PHE A 289 -11.22 15.85 -13.79
CA PHE A 289 -10.97 14.53 -13.25
C PHE A 289 -10.15 14.63 -11.95
N THR A 290 -10.62 13.99 -10.89
CA THR A 290 -9.97 14.09 -9.59
C THR A 290 -8.66 13.29 -9.57
N VAL A 291 -7.56 13.94 -9.17
CA VAL A 291 -6.22 13.33 -9.03
C VAL A 291 -5.72 13.59 -7.61
N GLY A 292 -5.60 12.55 -6.84
CA GLY A 292 -5.02 12.58 -5.50
C GLY A 292 -3.72 11.81 -5.41
N VAL A 293 -3.12 11.82 -4.24
CA VAL A 293 -1.88 11.10 -3.95
C VAL A 293 -1.91 10.45 -2.57
N ARG A 294 -1.37 9.24 -2.49
CA ARG A 294 -1.05 8.58 -1.21
C ARG A 294 0.46 8.58 -1.00
N PHE A 295 0.91 9.13 0.13
CA PHE A 295 2.33 9.24 0.47
C PHE A 295 2.56 8.99 1.97
N LEU A 296 3.81 8.91 2.41
CA LEU A 296 4.17 8.60 3.78
C LEU A 296 4.44 9.86 4.59
N SER A 297 3.90 9.91 5.82
CA SER A 297 4.31 10.89 6.84
C SER A 297 5.67 10.57 7.45
N ASP A 298 6.09 9.31 7.44
CA ASP A 298 7.34 8.79 7.98
C ASP A 298 7.61 7.41 7.37
N GLU A 299 8.84 7.14 6.93
CA GLU A 299 9.24 5.81 6.44
C GLU A 299 9.47 4.79 7.56
N VAL A 300 9.69 5.25 8.79
CA VAL A 300 9.93 4.42 10.00
C VAL A 300 11.14 3.49 9.88
N ILE A 301 12.16 3.92 9.14
CA ILE A 301 13.43 3.21 8.99
C ILE A 301 14.61 4.14 9.28
N GLU A 302 15.77 3.57 9.60
CA GLU A 302 16.99 4.32 9.78
C GLU A 302 17.41 5.01 8.47
N GLY A 303 17.73 6.31 8.54
CA GLY A 303 18.09 7.12 7.38
C GLY A 303 16.95 7.45 6.42
N GLY A 304 15.73 6.96 6.65
CA GLY A 304 14.57 7.24 5.82
C GLY A 304 13.96 8.63 6.06
N SER A 305 13.05 9.03 5.17
CA SER A 305 12.30 10.28 5.27
C SER A 305 11.47 10.36 6.55
N ARG A 306 11.38 11.55 7.11
CA ARG A 306 10.64 11.87 8.34
C ARG A 306 9.57 12.91 8.07
N ILE A 307 8.87 13.29 9.13
CA ILE A 307 7.74 14.23 9.03
C ILE A 307 8.13 15.57 8.38
N ASP A 308 9.34 16.06 8.54
CA ASP A 308 9.78 17.31 7.91
C ASP A 308 9.89 17.18 6.39
N ASP A 309 10.40 16.05 5.89
CA ASP A 309 10.39 15.71 4.46
C ASP A 309 8.96 15.61 3.94
N ALA A 310 8.09 14.90 4.67
CA ALA A 310 6.68 14.71 4.31
C ALA A 310 5.91 16.03 4.23
N VAL A 311 6.16 16.95 5.15
CA VAL A 311 5.59 18.31 5.12
C VAL A 311 6.01 19.04 3.87
N TYR A 312 7.30 19.00 3.52
CA TYR A 312 7.79 19.62 2.28
C TYR A 312 7.06 19.05 1.06
N PHE A 313 7.00 17.71 0.94
CA PHE A 313 6.32 17.05 -0.18
C PHE A 313 4.84 17.39 -0.24
N ALA A 314 4.14 17.36 0.90
CA ALA A 314 2.72 17.71 0.97
C ALA A 314 2.43 19.12 0.47
N VAL A 315 3.26 20.09 0.85
CA VAL A 315 3.15 21.48 0.38
C VAL A 315 3.38 21.58 -1.12
N GLN A 316 4.38 20.84 -1.69
CA GLN A 316 4.60 20.82 -3.13
C GLN A 316 3.44 20.16 -3.87
N PHE A 317 2.90 19.06 -3.35
CA PHE A 317 1.73 18.38 -3.93
C PHE A 317 0.47 19.28 -3.91
N ALA A 318 0.24 19.99 -2.81
CA ALA A 318 -0.87 20.92 -2.72
C ALA A 318 -0.72 22.09 -3.70
N LYS A 319 0.48 22.69 -3.80
CA LYS A 319 0.79 23.80 -4.71
C LYS A 319 0.66 23.45 -6.19
N VAL A 320 1.06 22.23 -6.59
CA VAL A 320 0.92 21.81 -8.00
C VAL A 320 -0.53 21.48 -8.36
N GLY A 321 -1.42 21.28 -7.38
CA GLY A 321 -2.86 21.17 -7.57
C GLY A 321 -3.43 19.75 -7.43
N PHE A 322 -2.80 18.85 -6.65
CA PHE A 322 -3.46 17.62 -6.23
C PHE A 322 -4.80 17.92 -5.55
N ASN A 323 -5.81 17.13 -5.84
CA ASN A 323 -7.15 17.37 -5.32
C ASN A 323 -7.36 16.83 -3.91
N PHE A 324 -6.57 15.86 -3.47
CA PHE A 324 -6.51 15.39 -2.09
C PHE A 324 -5.14 14.75 -1.79
N LEU A 325 -4.76 14.76 -0.50
CA LEU A 325 -3.55 14.13 0.00
C LEU A 325 -3.91 13.06 1.02
N SER A 326 -3.67 11.78 0.69
CA SER A 326 -3.92 10.65 1.57
C SER A 326 -2.63 10.26 2.30
N VAL A 327 -2.61 10.40 3.62
CA VAL A 327 -1.39 10.25 4.42
C VAL A 327 -1.32 8.86 5.04
N SER A 328 -0.23 8.14 4.77
CA SER A 328 0.11 6.84 5.35
C SER A 328 1.37 6.93 6.20
N LYS A 329 1.82 5.81 6.76
CA LYS A 329 3.02 5.71 7.59
C LYS A 329 3.67 4.34 7.45
N GLY A 330 5.01 4.32 7.37
CA GLY A 330 5.80 3.09 7.33
C GLY A 330 5.71 2.30 6.02
N GLY A 331 6.46 1.23 5.95
CA GLY A 331 6.57 0.38 4.77
C GLY A 331 5.82 -0.95 4.89
N LYS A 332 5.90 -1.62 6.04
CA LYS A 332 5.34 -2.95 6.29
C LYS A 332 4.68 -3.02 7.67
N PHE A 333 3.98 -4.10 7.92
CA PHE A 333 3.39 -4.40 9.22
C PHE A 333 4.41 -4.96 10.20
N GLU A 334 4.22 -4.72 11.48
CA GLU A 334 5.15 -5.09 12.54
C GLU A 334 5.39 -6.59 12.71
N ASP A 335 4.49 -7.42 12.23
CA ASP A 335 4.56 -8.89 12.28
C ASP A 335 5.00 -9.51 10.94
N ALA A 336 5.48 -8.70 10.00
CA ALA A 336 6.02 -9.18 8.74
C ALA A 336 7.25 -10.08 8.96
N GLN A 337 7.27 -11.20 8.25
CA GLN A 337 8.34 -12.20 8.32
C GLN A 337 9.16 -12.18 7.03
N PRO A 338 10.49 -12.45 7.11
CA PRO A 338 11.30 -12.68 5.92
C PRO A 338 10.74 -13.78 5.04
N PRO A 339 10.92 -13.73 3.72
CA PRO A 339 10.37 -14.73 2.82
C PRO A 339 11.01 -16.09 3.08
N LYS A 340 10.20 -17.13 3.10
CA LYS A 340 10.70 -18.50 2.98
C LYS A 340 11.22 -18.72 1.57
N VAL A 341 12.06 -19.75 1.41
CA VAL A 341 12.48 -20.20 0.09
C VAL A 341 11.25 -20.40 -0.82
N GLY A 342 11.32 -19.90 -2.04
CA GLY A 342 10.21 -19.91 -3.00
C GLY A 342 9.20 -18.77 -2.85
N GLN A 343 9.30 -17.93 -1.83
CA GLN A 343 8.49 -16.74 -1.67
C GLN A 343 9.21 -15.49 -2.21
N ALA A 344 8.45 -14.50 -2.66
CA ALA A 344 9.00 -13.21 -3.09
C ALA A 344 9.29 -12.31 -1.88
N VAL A 345 10.37 -11.53 -1.97
CA VAL A 345 10.59 -10.40 -1.07
C VAL A 345 9.64 -9.29 -1.45
N TYR A 346 9.07 -8.61 -0.47
CA TYR A 346 8.34 -7.39 -0.72
C TYR A 346 9.30 -6.22 -1.00
N PRO A 347 8.95 -5.29 -1.89
CA PRO A 347 9.76 -4.11 -2.18
C PRO A 347 9.55 -3.01 -1.11
N TYR A 348 9.63 -3.37 0.17
CA TYR A 348 9.46 -2.41 1.26
C TYR A 348 10.75 -1.65 1.57
N THR A 349 10.60 -0.55 2.32
CA THR A 349 11.71 0.26 2.80
C THR A 349 12.66 -0.54 3.69
N GLY A 350 13.92 -0.11 3.74
CA GLY A 350 14.99 -0.78 4.48
C GLY A 350 15.72 -1.85 3.69
N LYS A 351 16.82 -2.35 4.25
CA LYS A 351 17.75 -3.25 3.57
C LYS A 351 17.12 -4.60 3.24
N SER A 352 16.44 -5.21 4.20
CA SER A 352 15.83 -6.53 4.01
C SER A 352 14.48 -6.49 3.29
N GLY A 353 13.84 -5.32 3.23
CA GLY A 353 12.45 -5.17 2.78
C GLY A 353 11.41 -5.63 3.81
N TYR A 354 11.81 -5.86 5.06
CA TYR A 354 10.96 -6.36 6.15
C TYR A 354 10.99 -5.47 7.39
N GLU A 355 11.54 -4.28 7.29
CA GLU A 355 11.48 -3.27 8.33
C GLU A 355 10.03 -2.83 8.51
N CYS A 356 9.57 -2.89 9.74
CA CYS A 356 8.18 -2.74 10.08
C CYS A 356 7.92 -1.46 10.88
N MET A 357 6.69 -1.00 10.80
CA MET A 357 6.19 0.06 11.68
C MET A 357 5.81 -0.54 13.03
N PRO A 358 6.42 -0.14 14.14
CA PRO A 358 6.01 -0.58 15.48
C PRO A 358 4.66 0.05 15.83
N THR A 359 3.60 -0.73 15.89
CA THR A 359 2.24 -0.23 16.11
C THR A 359 1.50 -0.99 17.20
N VAL A 360 0.89 -2.11 16.84
CA VAL A 360 -0.12 -2.79 17.66
C VAL A 360 0.51 -3.52 18.85
N ARG A 361 1.73 -4.02 18.67
CA ARG A 361 2.35 -4.97 19.62
C ARG A 361 3.68 -4.53 20.19
N SER A 362 4.16 -3.35 19.83
CA SER A 362 5.52 -2.94 20.13
C SER A 362 5.66 -1.88 21.20
N ASP A 363 4.62 -1.14 21.50
CA ASP A 363 4.65 -0.08 22.52
C ASP A 363 3.28 0.13 23.19
N ALA A 364 3.28 0.95 24.24
CA ALA A 364 2.11 1.23 25.05
C ALA A 364 1.04 2.08 24.34
N GLN A 365 1.38 2.76 23.23
CA GLN A 365 0.44 3.61 22.49
C GLN A 365 -0.60 2.76 21.73
N GLY A 366 -0.22 1.57 21.28
CA GLY A 366 -1.09 0.69 20.47
C GLY A 366 -1.40 1.26 19.07
N PRO A 367 -2.43 0.74 18.42
CA PRO A 367 -2.75 1.07 17.02
C PRO A 367 -3.57 2.35 16.86
N PHE A 368 -4.16 2.88 17.93
CA PHE A 368 -5.24 3.86 17.87
C PHE A 368 -4.75 5.25 17.50
N GLY A 369 -5.13 5.75 16.31
CA GLY A 369 -4.83 7.09 15.85
C GLY A 369 -3.35 7.44 15.68
N ARG A 370 -2.45 6.45 15.60
CA ARG A 370 -0.99 6.67 15.58
C ARG A 370 -0.47 7.65 14.53
N ASN A 371 -1.17 7.78 13.43
CA ASN A 371 -0.75 8.69 12.35
C ASN A 371 -1.39 10.08 12.46
N VAL A 372 -2.40 10.26 13.31
CA VAL A 372 -3.17 11.51 13.41
C VAL A 372 -2.29 12.73 13.73
N PRO A 373 -1.34 12.68 14.68
CA PRO A 373 -0.47 13.83 14.96
C PRO A 373 0.38 14.27 13.76
N MET A 374 0.83 13.30 12.93
CA MET A 374 1.59 13.59 11.70
C MET A 374 0.69 14.21 10.63
N VAL A 375 -0.52 13.69 10.48
CA VAL A 375 -1.53 14.21 9.55
C VAL A 375 -1.91 15.64 9.91
N SER A 376 -2.16 15.92 11.21
CA SER A 376 -2.47 17.25 11.74
C SER A 376 -1.37 18.25 11.39
N ARG A 377 -0.11 17.89 11.62
CA ARG A 377 1.03 18.74 11.26
C ARG A 377 1.11 19.01 9.75
N ILE A 378 0.96 17.98 8.92
CA ILE A 378 0.93 18.12 7.45
C ILE A 378 -0.19 19.08 7.03
N ARG A 379 -1.40 18.90 7.57
CA ARG A 379 -2.53 19.77 7.27
C ARG A 379 -2.25 21.22 7.65
N ALA A 380 -1.74 21.45 8.84
CA ALA A 380 -1.40 22.80 9.32
C ALA A 380 -0.41 23.51 8.38
N GLU A 381 0.64 22.80 7.90
CA GLU A 381 1.64 23.37 7.01
C GLU A 381 1.09 23.61 5.59
N VAL A 382 0.23 22.71 5.08
CA VAL A 382 -0.47 22.91 3.80
C VAL A 382 -1.37 24.17 3.87
N ARG A 383 -2.11 24.37 4.98
CA ARG A 383 -2.92 25.57 5.23
C ARG A 383 -2.06 26.81 5.35
N ARG A 384 -0.94 26.75 6.07
CA ARG A 384 0.02 27.88 6.19
C ARG A 384 0.60 28.27 4.83
N ALA A 385 0.78 27.31 3.93
CA ALA A 385 1.21 27.58 2.55
C ALA A 385 0.12 28.16 1.64
N GLY A 386 -1.08 28.46 2.18
CA GLY A 386 -2.21 29.01 1.45
C GLY A 386 -2.98 28.02 0.57
N CYS A 387 -2.85 26.72 0.85
CA CYS A 387 -3.52 25.67 0.09
C CYS A 387 -4.67 25.05 0.87
N GLU A 388 -5.83 24.87 0.22
CA GLU A 388 -7.04 24.27 0.81
C GLU A 388 -7.23 22.80 0.42
N THR A 389 -6.19 22.14 -0.10
CA THR A 389 -6.23 20.74 -0.51
C THR A 389 -6.65 19.85 0.67
N PRO A 390 -7.74 19.05 0.56
CA PRO A 390 -8.19 18.17 1.61
C PRO A 390 -7.18 17.08 1.96
N ILE A 391 -7.05 16.82 3.26
CA ILE A 391 -6.14 15.82 3.82
C ILE A 391 -6.94 14.64 4.35
N VAL A 392 -6.59 13.42 3.93
CA VAL A 392 -7.20 12.16 4.36
C VAL A 392 -6.34 11.52 5.45
N ALA A 393 -6.89 11.35 6.65
CA ALA A 393 -6.24 10.65 7.76
C ALA A 393 -6.54 9.15 7.73
N ALA A 394 -5.52 8.32 7.83
CA ALA A 394 -5.62 6.88 8.00
C ALA A 394 -4.71 6.40 9.13
N GLY A 395 -5.08 5.32 9.80
CA GLY A 395 -4.24 4.67 10.80
C GLY A 395 -4.89 4.51 12.16
N GLY A 396 -5.49 3.35 12.41
CA GLY A 396 -6.04 2.99 13.71
C GLY A 396 -7.33 3.74 14.10
N ILE A 397 -8.16 4.09 13.14
CA ILE A 397 -9.44 4.77 13.36
C ILE A 397 -10.56 3.74 13.21
N THR A 398 -11.41 3.59 14.25
CA THR A 398 -12.43 2.54 14.29
C THR A 398 -13.78 3.00 14.84
N THR A 399 -13.83 4.13 15.53
CA THR A 399 -15.03 4.61 16.19
C THR A 399 -15.53 5.93 15.60
N PHE A 400 -16.81 6.21 15.75
CA PHE A 400 -17.41 7.49 15.38
C PHE A 400 -16.78 8.63 16.16
N GLU A 401 -16.71 8.50 17.49
CA GLU A 401 -16.17 9.52 18.39
C GLU A 401 -14.74 9.93 18.00
N GLN A 402 -13.88 8.94 17.73
CA GLN A 402 -12.52 9.21 17.27
C GLN A 402 -12.48 9.94 15.92
N ALA A 403 -13.30 9.48 14.96
CA ALA A 403 -13.35 10.07 13.63
C ALA A 403 -13.92 11.49 13.63
N GLU A 404 -15.01 11.71 14.38
CA GLU A 404 -15.63 13.03 14.53
C GLU A 404 -14.69 14.01 15.23
N SER A 405 -13.99 13.58 16.31
CA SER A 405 -13.00 14.40 17.00
C SER A 405 -11.88 14.87 16.05
N ILE A 406 -11.32 13.98 15.21
CA ILE A 406 -10.28 14.32 14.23
C ILE A 406 -10.74 15.44 13.27
N LEU A 407 -12.02 15.41 12.86
CA LEU A 407 -12.58 16.43 11.98
C LEU A 407 -12.88 17.73 12.73
N GLN A 408 -13.42 17.66 13.94
CA GLN A 408 -13.76 18.82 14.76
C GLN A 408 -12.52 19.59 15.21
N THR A 409 -11.45 18.89 15.57
CA THR A 409 -10.16 19.52 15.93
C THR A 409 -9.41 20.05 14.72
N GLY A 410 -9.83 19.70 13.51
CA GLY A 410 -9.17 20.11 12.28
C GLY A 410 -7.85 19.37 12.03
N ASP A 411 -7.70 18.16 12.55
CA ASP A 411 -6.51 17.33 12.29
C ASP A 411 -6.50 16.77 10.88
N ALA A 412 -7.68 16.53 10.31
CA ALA A 412 -7.87 16.09 8.92
C ALA A 412 -9.18 16.65 8.35
N ASP A 413 -9.41 16.47 7.05
CA ASP A 413 -10.64 16.86 6.35
C ASP A 413 -11.51 15.64 6.02
N ILE A 414 -10.91 14.46 5.92
CA ILE A 414 -11.54 13.17 5.59
C ILE A 414 -10.90 12.08 6.45
N VAL A 415 -11.71 11.10 6.88
CA VAL A 415 -11.25 9.99 7.74
C VAL A 415 -11.37 8.65 7.02
N ALA A 416 -10.27 7.88 7.01
CA ALA A 416 -10.17 6.61 6.31
C ALA A 416 -10.19 5.41 7.26
N PHE A 417 -11.02 4.41 6.92
CA PHE A 417 -11.27 3.20 7.67
C PHE A 417 -10.81 1.97 6.85
N ALA A 418 -9.59 1.45 7.08
CA ALA A 418 -9.11 0.27 6.37
C ALA A 418 -9.58 -1.03 7.04
N ARG A 419 -8.85 -1.49 8.07
CA ARG A 419 -9.16 -2.74 8.79
C ARG A 419 -10.53 -2.71 9.46
N GLN A 420 -11.05 -1.54 9.84
CA GLN A 420 -12.39 -1.42 10.38
C GLN A 420 -13.46 -1.67 9.31
N ALA A 421 -13.32 -1.11 8.12
CA ALA A 421 -14.24 -1.39 7.02
C ALA A 421 -14.17 -2.87 6.57
N LEU A 422 -12.99 -3.50 6.64
CA LEU A 422 -12.85 -4.94 6.41
C LEU A 422 -13.54 -5.77 7.50
N ALA A 423 -13.46 -5.35 8.76
CA ALA A 423 -14.15 -6.02 9.87
C ALA A 423 -15.68 -5.88 9.75
N ASP A 424 -16.16 -4.71 9.33
CA ASP A 424 -17.57 -4.41 9.12
C ASP A 424 -17.76 -3.42 7.95
N PRO A 425 -18.03 -3.90 6.73
CA PRO A 425 -18.34 -3.01 5.61
C PRO A 425 -19.58 -2.16 5.82
N ASP A 426 -20.51 -2.60 6.68
CA ASP A 426 -21.75 -1.87 7.00
C ASP A 426 -21.55 -0.80 8.08
N TRP A 427 -20.34 -0.60 8.57
CA TRP A 427 -20.01 0.36 9.62
C TRP A 427 -20.66 1.74 9.36
N PHE A 428 -20.54 2.24 8.12
CA PHE A 428 -21.02 3.57 7.74
C PHE A 428 -22.56 3.66 7.80
N ALA A 429 -23.25 2.64 7.29
CA ALA A 429 -24.71 2.58 7.31
C ALA A 429 -25.24 2.39 8.75
N LYS A 430 -24.64 1.48 9.53
CA LYS A 430 -25.01 1.24 10.93
C LYS A 430 -24.88 2.49 11.79
N VAL A 431 -23.73 3.16 11.72
CA VAL A 431 -23.46 4.35 12.51
C VAL A 431 -24.41 5.49 12.11
N ARG A 432 -24.63 5.69 10.81
CA ARG A 432 -25.59 6.71 10.33
C ARG A 432 -27.02 6.46 10.80
N SER A 433 -27.41 5.21 10.94
CA SER A 433 -28.76 4.83 11.43
C SER A 433 -28.89 4.78 12.95
N GLY A 434 -27.85 5.15 13.72
CA GLY A 434 -27.87 5.08 15.18
C GLY A 434 -27.66 3.67 15.75
N LEU A 435 -27.30 2.70 14.92
CA LEU A 435 -27.10 1.29 15.28
C LEU A 435 -25.60 0.95 15.44
N GLY A 436 -24.80 1.90 15.92
CA GLY A 436 -23.37 1.74 16.13
C GLY A 436 -23.00 0.59 17.07
N ALA A 437 -23.86 0.24 18.01
CA ALA A 437 -23.67 -0.91 18.91
C ALA A 437 -23.58 -2.25 18.17
N GLU A 438 -24.13 -2.37 16.95
CA GLU A 438 -24.07 -3.57 16.12
C GLU A 438 -22.79 -3.67 15.28
N VAL A 439 -21.90 -2.69 15.37
CA VAL A 439 -20.65 -2.66 14.62
C VAL A 439 -19.68 -3.75 15.09
N ARG A 440 -19.19 -4.54 14.16
CA ARG A 440 -18.07 -5.46 14.40
C ARG A 440 -16.77 -4.68 14.42
N ARG A 441 -16.23 -4.39 15.61
CA ARG A 441 -15.00 -3.61 15.75
C ARG A 441 -13.77 -4.44 15.45
N CYS A 442 -12.84 -3.86 14.68
CA CYS A 442 -11.56 -4.49 14.40
C CYS A 442 -10.76 -4.71 15.70
N THR A 443 -10.31 -5.94 15.91
CA THR A 443 -9.54 -6.35 17.12
C THR A 443 -8.03 -6.35 16.90
N TYR A 444 -7.56 -5.80 15.79
CA TYR A 444 -6.14 -5.64 15.45
C TYR A 444 -5.30 -6.93 15.61
N THR A 445 -5.85 -8.07 15.22
CA THR A 445 -5.13 -9.34 15.26
C THR A 445 -4.10 -9.49 14.14
N ASN A 446 -4.07 -8.57 13.19
CA ASN A 446 -3.25 -8.61 11.96
C ASN A 446 -3.44 -9.88 11.10
N TYR A 447 -4.54 -10.60 11.32
CA TYR A 447 -4.87 -11.80 10.54
C TYR A 447 -5.02 -11.50 9.04
N CYS A 448 -5.67 -10.39 8.69
CA CYS A 448 -5.82 -9.95 7.31
C CYS A 448 -4.46 -9.64 6.65
N GLU A 449 -3.52 -9.11 7.42
CA GLU A 449 -2.17 -8.77 6.97
C GLU A 449 -1.33 -10.02 6.77
N ALA A 450 -1.48 -11.03 7.64
CA ALA A 450 -0.83 -12.33 7.45
C ALA A 450 -1.33 -13.05 6.19
N LEU A 451 -2.60 -12.87 5.81
CA LEU A 451 -3.13 -13.38 4.54
C LEU A 451 -2.54 -12.60 3.34
N ASP A 452 -2.45 -11.28 3.46
CA ASP A 452 -1.82 -10.41 2.45
C ASP A 452 -0.37 -10.82 2.20
N GLN A 453 0.43 -11.00 3.25
CA GLN A 453 1.81 -11.45 3.14
C GLN A 453 1.97 -12.83 2.49
N ALA A 454 0.96 -13.69 2.63
CA ALA A 454 0.93 -15.01 2.03
C ALA A 454 0.32 -15.04 0.62
N HIS A 455 -0.03 -13.86 0.04
CA HIS A 455 -0.75 -13.70 -1.23
C HIS A 455 -2.03 -14.53 -1.29
N LYS A 456 -2.73 -14.63 -0.15
CA LYS A 456 -4.04 -15.30 -0.06
C LYS A 456 -5.15 -14.28 -0.09
N GLU A 457 -6.32 -14.69 -0.56
CA GLU A 457 -7.50 -13.81 -0.51
C GLU A 457 -7.70 -13.27 0.90
N VAL A 458 -7.65 -11.94 1.03
CA VAL A 458 -7.76 -11.24 2.30
C VAL A 458 -9.18 -11.32 2.84
N THR A 459 -9.29 -11.68 4.12
CA THR A 459 -10.54 -11.79 4.87
C THR A 459 -10.34 -11.30 6.31
N CYS A 460 -11.40 -11.19 7.10
CA CYS A 460 -11.30 -10.84 8.51
C CYS A 460 -11.66 -12.03 9.40
N LYS A 461 -10.83 -12.28 10.41
CA LYS A 461 -11.03 -13.35 11.41
C LYS A 461 -12.40 -13.26 12.12
N LEU A 462 -12.98 -12.07 12.22
CA LEU A 462 -14.26 -11.87 12.91
C LEU A 462 -15.45 -12.54 12.19
N TRP A 463 -15.32 -12.81 10.89
CA TRP A 463 -16.45 -13.34 10.13
C TRP A 463 -16.10 -14.47 9.14
N ASP A 464 -14.84 -14.69 8.78
CA ASP A 464 -14.48 -15.56 7.67
C ASP A 464 -14.76 -17.06 7.89
N ARG A 465 -15.00 -17.46 9.15
CA ARG A 465 -15.40 -18.83 9.51
C ARG A 465 -16.86 -18.96 9.94
N GLN A 466 -17.66 -17.88 9.79
CA GLN A 466 -19.07 -17.91 10.18
C GLN A 466 -19.93 -18.50 9.05
N LYS A 467 -20.91 -19.33 9.40
CA LYS A 467 -21.95 -19.83 8.50
C LYS A 467 -21.37 -20.39 7.19
N LEU A 468 -20.31 -21.21 7.28
CA LEU A 468 -19.67 -21.85 6.12
C LEU A 468 -20.54 -22.92 5.44
N ASP A 469 -21.58 -23.39 6.09
CA ASP A 469 -22.59 -24.33 5.61
C ASP A 469 -23.64 -23.69 4.70
N GLN A 470 -23.77 -22.37 4.69
CA GLN A 470 -24.69 -21.66 3.82
C GLN A 470 -24.44 -21.95 2.33
N VAL A 471 -25.53 -22.17 1.60
CA VAL A 471 -25.49 -22.34 0.15
C VAL A 471 -25.18 -20.99 -0.53
N ASN A 472 -24.41 -21.03 -1.60
CA ASN A 472 -24.07 -19.86 -2.45
C ASN A 472 -23.15 -18.80 -1.82
N ILE A 473 -22.39 -19.12 -0.78
CA ILE A 473 -21.33 -18.21 -0.31
C ILE A 473 -20.02 -18.47 -1.07
N ALA A 474 -19.36 -17.38 -1.49
CA ALA A 474 -18.01 -17.45 -2.05
C ALA A 474 -17.01 -17.89 -0.96
N LYS A 475 -16.24 -18.95 -1.24
CA LYS A 475 -15.25 -19.53 -0.32
C LYS A 475 -13.84 -19.43 -0.90
N SER A 476 -12.83 -19.45 -0.02
CA SER A 476 -11.43 -19.64 -0.38
C SER A 476 -11.22 -20.98 -1.09
N ALA A 477 -10.13 -21.11 -1.84
CA ALA A 477 -9.84 -22.30 -2.62
C ALA A 477 -9.84 -23.61 -1.79
N ASP A 478 -9.43 -23.52 -0.52
CA ASP A 478 -9.44 -24.63 0.45
C ASP A 478 -10.78 -24.84 1.17
N GLY A 479 -11.79 -24.02 0.85
CA GLY A 479 -13.12 -24.06 1.45
C GLY A 479 -13.18 -23.63 2.93
N SER A 480 -12.05 -23.28 3.55
CA SER A 480 -11.95 -23.04 4.98
C SER A 480 -12.46 -21.65 5.44
N ARG A 481 -12.64 -20.73 4.50
CA ARG A 481 -13.03 -19.35 4.78
C ARG A 481 -14.07 -18.87 3.79
N ARG A 482 -15.07 -18.12 4.25
CA ARG A 482 -15.91 -17.33 3.35
C ARG A 482 -15.13 -16.08 2.89
N LEU A 483 -15.37 -15.63 1.68
CA LEU A 483 -14.64 -14.50 1.10
C LEU A 483 -15.29 -13.13 1.35
N LEU A 484 -16.55 -13.11 1.77
CA LEU A 484 -17.32 -11.90 2.05
C LEU A 484 -17.95 -11.98 3.44
N PRO A 485 -18.04 -10.86 4.17
CA PRO A 485 -18.76 -10.83 5.43
C PRO A 485 -20.26 -11.04 5.21
N PRO A 486 -20.97 -11.59 6.22
CA PRO A 486 -22.42 -11.65 6.20
C PRO A 486 -23.01 -10.24 5.98
N LYS A 487 -24.06 -10.14 5.18
CA LYS A 487 -24.81 -8.89 5.03
C LYS A 487 -25.45 -8.52 6.36
N TRP A 488 -25.50 -7.24 6.61
CA TRP A 488 -26.27 -6.69 7.71
C TRP A 488 -27.75 -6.63 7.26
N GLU A 489 -28.60 -7.26 8.04
CA GLU A 489 -30.04 -7.21 7.87
C GLU A 489 -30.57 -6.20 8.90
N ASN A 490 -31.03 -5.03 8.45
CA ASN A 490 -31.69 -4.07 9.31
C ASN A 490 -33.02 -4.68 9.74
N THR A 491 -33.12 -5.10 11.00
CA THR A 491 -34.33 -5.72 11.55
C THR A 491 -35.37 -4.70 12.03
N GLU A 492 -35.08 -3.41 11.93
CA GLU A 492 -35.93 -2.30 12.35
C GLU A 492 -36.46 -1.45 11.17
N GLY A 493 -36.51 -2.03 9.96
CA GLY A 493 -37.04 -1.40 8.75
C GLY A 493 -38.50 -1.73 8.47
#